data_bad8fd7990511c3864c28a2b1bc85769
#
_entry.id   bad8fd7990511c3864c28a2b1bc85769
#
_cell.length_a   1.000
_cell.length_b   1.000
_cell.length_c   1.000
_cell.angle_alpha   90.00
_cell.angle_beta   90.00
_cell.angle_gamma   90.00
#
_symmetry.space_group_name_H-M   'P 1'
#
loop_
_entity.id
_entity.type
_entity.pdbx_description
1 polymer ?
#
loop_
_entity_poly.entity_id
_entity_poly.type
_entity_poly.pdbx_seq_one_letter_code
_entity_poly.pdbx_strand_id
1 'polypeptide(L)'
;DWNTTIGALRRRAGITGGTEKLPTTVDSYLQQVFYPNITNPVLLEIRRERAIELVAEGTRFNDLRRWKCGELIEELPWTGMHISALNVDIDLNGDGTPDCYFTDNGTQSSNKDCKTVNVKNETGLYATANAAGGYDLRYNPGSGNRIWYDDDRQYLYPVPAQVIRDYESAG
;
A
#
# COMPACT_ATOMS: atom_id res chain seq x y z
N ASP A 1 -18.30 21.37 1.41
CA ASP A 1 -18.59 21.35 -0.02
C ASP A 1 -17.46 20.63 -0.77
N TRP A 2 -17.81 19.62 -1.54
CA TRP A 2 -16.86 18.82 -2.33
C TRP A 2 -15.96 19.66 -3.25
N ASN A 3 -16.53 20.66 -3.91
CA ASN A 3 -15.80 21.50 -4.86
C ASN A 3 -14.72 22.35 -4.23
N THR A 4 -14.87 22.72 -2.97
CA THR A 4 -13.90 23.54 -2.22
C THR A 4 -12.92 22.69 -1.41
N THR A 5 -13.14 21.39 -1.35
CA THR A 5 -12.29 20.42 -0.64
C THR A 5 -11.62 19.46 -1.63
N ILE A 6 -12.08 18.23 -1.71
CA ILE A 6 -11.45 17.17 -2.52
C ILE A 6 -11.43 17.53 -4.02
N GLY A 7 -12.51 18.09 -4.53
CA GLY A 7 -12.53 18.58 -5.91
C GLY A 7 -11.50 19.66 -6.20
N ALA A 8 -11.22 20.53 -5.23
CA ALA A 8 -10.15 21.53 -5.35
C ALA A 8 -8.76 20.90 -5.33
N LEU A 9 -8.53 19.92 -4.45
CA LEU A 9 -7.26 19.16 -4.39
C LEU A 9 -6.97 18.45 -5.71
N ARG A 10 -7.95 17.76 -6.26
CA ARG A 10 -7.82 17.03 -7.53
C ARG A 10 -7.55 17.96 -8.71
N ARG A 11 -8.23 19.10 -8.80
CA ARG A 11 -7.94 20.11 -9.82
C ARG A 11 -6.55 20.70 -9.69
N ARG A 12 -6.09 20.97 -8.47
CA ARG A 12 -4.72 21.42 -8.20
C ARG A 12 -3.69 20.39 -8.71
N ALA A 13 -3.96 19.10 -8.54
CA ALA A 13 -3.12 18.01 -9.02
C ALA A 13 -3.23 17.76 -10.53
N GLY A 14 -4.02 18.56 -11.28
CA GLY A 14 -4.23 18.39 -12.71
C GLY A 14 -5.20 17.27 -13.08
N ILE A 15 -5.88 16.69 -12.10
CA ILE A 15 -6.87 15.64 -12.33
C ILE A 15 -8.17 16.27 -12.86
N THR A 16 -8.49 15.93 -14.10
CA THR A 16 -9.68 16.41 -14.82
C THR A 16 -10.44 15.21 -15.41
N GLY A 17 -11.50 15.49 -16.18
CA GLY A 17 -12.26 14.41 -16.86
C GLY A 17 -13.39 13.82 -16.02
N GLY A 18 -13.78 14.48 -14.94
CA GLY A 18 -14.96 14.11 -14.15
C GLY A 18 -14.65 13.55 -12.77
N THR A 19 -13.43 13.05 -12.53
CA THR A 19 -13.03 12.52 -11.22
C THR A 19 -12.86 13.59 -10.14
N GLU A 20 -12.77 14.85 -10.53
CA GLU A 20 -12.83 16.01 -9.63
C GLU A 20 -14.24 16.30 -9.10
N LYS A 21 -15.28 15.69 -9.71
CA LYS A 21 -16.67 15.87 -9.32
C LYS A 21 -17.07 14.99 -8.15
N LEU A 22 -18.18 15.32 -7.53
CA LEU A 22 -18.76 14.51 -6.45
C LEU A 22 -19.06 13.09 -6.96
N PRO A 23 -18.54 12.04 -6.32
CA PRO A 23 -18.78 10.67 -6.77
C PRO A 23 -20.23 10.26 -6.52
N THR A 24 -20.82 9.60 -7.50
CA THR A 24 -22.20 9.08 -7.44
C THR A 24 -22.26 7.56 -7.39
N THR A 25 -21.16 6.90 -7.75
CA THR A 25 -21.03 5.43 -7.76
C THR A 25 -19.88 4.99 -6.87
N VAL A 26 -20.05 3.83 -6.26
CA VAL A 26 -19.02 3.18 -5.44
C VAL A 26 -17.92 2.65 -6.35
N ASP A 27 -16.67 2.95 -6.03
CA ASP A 27 -15.52 2.26 -6.58
C ASP A 27 -15.45 0.86 -5.98
N SER A 28 -15.77 -0.15 -6.77
CA SER A 28 -15.87 -1.53 -6.32
C SER A 28 -14.52 -2.10 -5.86
N TYR A 29 -13.41 -1.72 -6.51
CA TYR A 29 -12.08 -2.16 -6.10
C TYR A 29 -11.68 -1.56 -4.73
N LEU A 30 -11.83 -0.25 -4.58
CA LEU A 30 -11.53 0.44 -3.33
C LEU A 30 -12.40 -0.11 -2.17
N GLN A 31 -13.68 -0.38 -2.44
CA GLN A 31 -14.58 -0.95 -1.46
C GLN A 31 -14.12 -2.37 -1.06
N GLN A 32 -14.00 -3.28 -2.02
CA GLN A 32 -13.71 -4.69 -1.74
C GLN A 32 -12.35 -4.89 -1.07
N VAL A 33 -11.34 -4.15 -1.52
CA VAL A 33 -9.96 -4.36 -1.07
C VAL A 33 -9.65 -3.61 0.23
N PHE A 34 -10.19 -2.39 0.40
CA PHE A 34 -9.77 -1.52 1.51
C PHE A 34 -10.87 -1.21 2.52
N TYR A 35 -12.13 -1.17 2.11
CA TYR A 35 -13.21 -0.72 2.98
C TYR A 35 -14.52 -1.48 2.70
N PRO A 36 -14.57 -2.80 2.92
CA PRO A 36 -15.70 -3.64 2.52
C PRO A 36 -17.04 -3.22 3.13
N ASN A 37 -17.00 -2.60 4.30
CA ASN A 37 -18.20 -2.15 5.03
C ASN A 37 -18.69 -0.75 4.62
N ILE A 38 -18.06 -0.09 3.65
CA ILE A 38 -18.43 1.26 3.22
C ILE A 38 -19.16 1.22 1.88
N THR A 39 -20.42 1.59 1.89
CA THR A 39 -21.27 1.65 0.69
C THR A 39 -21.50 3.08 0.18
N ASN A 40 -21.07 4.08 0.94
CA ASN A 40 -21.20 5.49 0.55
C ASN A 40 -20.02 5.90 -0.34
N PRO A 41 -20.24 6.25 -1.64
CA PRO A 41 -19.16 6.58 -2.55
C PRO A 41 -18.37 7.83 -2.13
N VAL A 42 -19.04 8.81 -1.52
CA VAL A 42 -18.37 10.04 -1.05
C VAL A 42 -17.42 9.73 0.10
N LEU A 43 -17.84 8.89 1.03
CA LEU A 43 -17.00 8.50 2.17
C LEU A 43 -15.78 7.67 1.71
N LEU A 44 -15.97 6.78 0.74
CA LEU A 44 -14.85 6.03 0.14
C LEU A 44 -13.81 6.96 -0.46
N GLU A 45 -14.26 7.93 -1.27
CA GLU A 45 -13.36 8.88 -1.90
C GLU A 45 -12.67 9.82 -0.92
N ILE A 46 -13.35 10.22 0.17
CA ILE A 46 -12.72 10.98 1.26
C ILE A 46 -11.59 10.17 1.90
N ARG A 47 -11.80 8.88 2.16
CA ARG A 47 -10.75 8.02 2.72
C ARG A 47 -9.59 7.78 1.77
N ARG A 48 -9.88 7.63 0.47
CA ARG A 48 -8.84 7.55 -0.57
C ARG A 48 -7.99 8.81 -0.59
N GLU A 49 -8.62 9.96 -0.74
CA GLU A 49 -7.95 11.24 -0.84
C GLU A 49 -7.09 11.53 0.39
N ARG A 50 -7.65 11.26 1.57
CA ARG A 50 -6.90 11.41 2.81
C ARG A 50 -5.66 10.52 2.87
N ALA A 51 -5.73 9.29 2.36
CA ALA A 51 -4.59 8.38 2.33
C ALA A 51 -3.50 8.86 1.35
N ILE A 52 -3.89 9.49 0.24
CA ILE A 52 -2.98 10.01 -0.77
C ILE A 52 -2.32 11.33 -0.30
N GLU A 53 -3.13 12.29 0.15
CA GLU A 53 -2.65 13.61 0.53
C GLU A 53 -1.75 13.59 1.79
N LEU A 54 -2.02 12.67 2.72
CA LEU A 54 -1.27 12.57 3.97
C LEU A 54 -0.26 11.40 3.98
N VAL A 55 0.16 10.96 2.80
CA VAL A 55 1.18 9.90 2.69
C VAL A 55 2.48 10.38 3.35
N ALA A 56 3.11 9.50 4.13
CA ALA A 56 4.33 9.76 4.90
C ALA A 56 4.22 10.79 6.05
N GLU A 57 3.02 11.31 6.36
CA GLU A 57 2.80 12.23 7.48
C GLU A 57 2.51 11.52 8.82
N GLY A 58 2.61 10.20 8.89
CA GLY A 58 2.40 9.41 10.10
C GLY A 58 0.93 9.27 10.54
N THR A 59 -0.02 9.77 9.77
CA THR A 59 -1.45 9.79 10.15
C THR A 59 -2.16 8.46 9.91
N ARG A 60 -1.66 7.63 8.98
CA ARG A 60 -2.35 6.43 8.50
C ARG A 60 -2.66 5.41 9.60
N PHE A 61 -1.72 5.17 10.50
CA PHE A 61 -1.94 4.23 11.60
C PHE A 61 -3.10 4.63 12.51
N ASN A 62 -3.20 5.92 12.83
CA ASN A 62 -4.31 6.46 13.61
C ASN A 62 -5.65 6.35 12.86
N ASP A 63 -5.65 6.54 11.55
CA ASP A 63 -6.82 6.37 10.71
C ASP A 63 -7.32 4.91 10.71
N LEU A 64 -6.41 3.96 10.53
CA LEU A 64 -6.75 2.53 10.59
C LEU A 64 -7.34 2.14 11.94
N ARG A 65 -6.78 2.66 13.05
CA ARG A 65 -7.29 2.42 14.39
C ARG A 65 -8.70 2.99 14.58
N ARG A 66 -8.92 4.28 14.34
CA ARG A 66 -10.21 4.92 14.54
C ARG A 66 -11.31 4.45 13.58
N TRP A 67 -10.93 3.90 12.43
CA TRP A 67 -11.87 3.32 11.46
C TRP A 67 -12.08 1.83 11.66
N LYS A 68 -11.40 1.20 12.61
CA LYS A 68 -11.38 -0.25 12.84
C LYS A 68 -11.06 -1.04 11.55
N CYS A 69 -9.97 -0.66 10.89
CA CYS A 69 -9.49 -1.27 9.64
C CYS A 69 -8.10 -1.87 9.80
N GLY A 70 -7.74 -2.30 11.01
CA GLY A 70 -6.41 -2.82 11.30
C GLY A 70 -6.10 -4.14 10.58
N GLU A 71 -7.09 -4.97 10.37
CA GLU A 71 -7.00 -6.21 9.59
C GLU A 71 -6.44 -6.02 8.18
N LEU A 72 -6.62 -4.83 7.58
CA LEU A 72 -6.01 -4.51 6.29
C LEU A 72 -4.48 -4.57 6.30
N ILE A 73 -3.86 -4.41 7.47
CA ILE A 73 -2.40 -4.56 7.63
C ILE A 73 -1.99 -6.02 7.45
N GLU A 74 -2.84 -6.95 7.89
CA GLU A 74 -2.60 -8.39 7.82
C GLU A 74 -2.94 -8.95 6.45
N GLU A 75 -4.11 -8.63 5.92
CA GLU A 75 -4.67 -9.22 4.72
C GLU A 75 -4.02 -8.72 3.43
N LEU A 76 -3.63 -7.44 3.37
CA LEU A 76 -3.05 -6.88 2.16
C LEU A 76 -1.62 -7.41 1.94
N PRO A 77 -1.36 -8.07 0.81
CA PRO A 77 -0.02 -8.55 0.50
C PRO A 77 0.93 -7.35 0.30
N TRP A 78 2.12 -7.46 0.87
CA TRP A 78 3.18 -6.51 0.57
C TRP A 78 3.86 -6.91 -0.74
N THR A 79 3.36 -6.35 -1.81
CA THR A 79 3.98 -6.44 -3.12
C THR A 79 4.83 -5.19 -3.37
N GLY A 80 5.93 -5.38 -4.07
CA GLY A 80 6.74 -4.29 -4.59
C GLY A 80 6.39 -3.99 -6.05
N MET A 81 7.42 -3.69 -6.82
CA MET A 81 7.29 -3.34 -8.23
C MET A 81 6.80 -4.53 -9.05
N HIS A 82 5.89 -4.26 -9.99
CA HIS A 82 5.52 -5.21 -11.02
C HIS A 82 6.54 -5.19 -12.16
N ILE A 83 6.90 -6.37 -12.67
CA ILE A 83 7.76 -6.54 -13.84
C ILE A 83 7.08 -7.45 -14.86
N SER A 84 7.29 -7.19 -16.13
CA SER A 84 6.63 -7.93 -17.22
C SER A 84 7.09 -9.37 -17.35
N ALA A 85 8.38 -9.65 -17.13
CA ALA A 85 8.97 -10.97 -17.26
C ALA A 85 10.27 -11.12 -16.46
N LEU A 86 10.73 -12.36 -16.31
CA LEU A 86 12.05 -12.71 -15.78
C LEU A 86 12.98 -13.08 -16.94
N ASN A 87 14.28 -12.98 -16.68
CA ASN A 87 15.36 -13.38 -17.61
C ASN A 87 15.32 -12.66 -18.97
N VAL A 88 14.84 -11.42 -18.94
CA VAL A 88 14.83 -10.50 -20.09
C VAL A 88 15.29 -9.11 -19.67
N ASP A 89 15.81 -8.35 -20.61
CA ASP A 89 16.17 -6.95 -20.40
C ASP A 89 14.89 -6.11 -20.32
N ILE A 90 14.76 -5.29 -19.28
CA ILE A 90 13.56 -4.48 -18.99
C ILE A 90 13.96 -3.00 -18.94
N ASP A 91 13.24 -2.19 -19.70
CA ASP A 91 13.21 -0.75 -19.61
C ASP A 91 12.19 -0.35 -18.52
N LEU A 92 12.68 0.19 -17.42
CA LEU A 92 11.84 0.56 -16.26
C LEU A 92 11.29 1.98 -16.34
N ASN A 93 11.97 2.85 -17.08
CA ASN A 93 11.65 4.27 -17.14
C ASN A 93 10.93 4.67 -18.44
N GLY A 94 10.88 3.78 -19.44
CA GLY A 94 10.20 4.00 -20.71
C GLY A 94 10.98 4.86 -21.70
N ASP A 95 12.33 4.95 -21.56
CA ASP A 95 13.17 5.74 -22.46
C ASP A 95 13.67 4.96 -23.69
N GLY A 96 13.32 3.68 -23.80
CA GLY A 96 13.70 2.79 -24.88
C GLY A 96 15.03 2.08 -24.65
N THR A 97 15.70 2.30 -23.53
CA THR A 97 16.95 1.64 -23.16
C THR A 97 16.71 0.74 -21.94
N PRO A 98 17.07 -0.56 -22.00
CA PRO A 98 16.91 -1.44 -20.85
C PRO A 98 17.80 -1.04 -19.67
N ASP A 99 17.20 -0.99 -18.46
CA ASP A 99 17.86 -0.63 -17.21
C ASP A 99 18.26 -1.85 -16.37
N CYS A 100 17.38 -2.86 -16.33
CA CYS A 100 17.49 -3.99 -15.42
C CYS A 100 17.19 -5.33 -16.09
N TYR A 101 17.82 -6.37 -15.54
CA TYR A 101 17.59 -7.77 -15.86
C TYR A 101 17.32 -8.55 -14.58
N PHE A 102 16.07 -8.93 -14.36
CA PHE A 102 15.68 -9.71 -13.18
C PHE A 102 15.81 -11.20 -13.49
N THR A 103 16.61 -11.91 -12.71
CA THR A 103 16.90 -13.32 -12.94
C THR A 103 16.53 -14.20 -11.75
N ASP A 104 15.88 -15.32 -12.01
CA ASP A 104 15.59 -16.38 -11.04
C ASP A 104 16.49 -17.62 -11.19
N ASN A 105 17.23 -17.71 -12.27
CA ASN A 105 18.09 -18.84 -12.62
C ASN A 105 19.60 -18.52 -12.59
N GLY A 106 19.97 -17.26 -12.28
CA GLY A 106 21.35 -16.81 -12.18
C GLY A 106 21.99 -16.44 -13.53
N THR A 107 21.22 -16.40 -14.62
CA THR A 107 21.71 -15.86 -15.89
C THR A 107 21.96 -14.36 -15.78
N GLN A 108 22.76 -13.83 -16.66
CA GLN A 108 23.06 -12.40 -16.73
C GLN A 108 22.62 -11.83 -18.07
N SER A 109 22.27 -10.56 -18.09
CA SER A 109 22.07 -9.86 -19.34
C SER A 109 23.34 -9.85 -20.17
N SER A 110 23.18 -10.00 -21.49
CA SER A 110 24.26 -9.74 -22.45
C SER A 110 24.50 -8.24 -22.65
N ASN A 111 23.52 -7.40 -22.27
CA ASN A 111 23.65 -5.95 -22.28
C ASN A 111 24.41 -5.48 -21.03
N LYS A 112 25.60 -4.90 -21.24
CA LYS A 112 26.48 -4.44 -20.15
C LYS A 112 25.93 -3.26 -19.36
N ASP A 113 25.03 -2.49 -19.97
CA ASP A 113 24.40 -1.33 -19.33
C ASP A 113 23.20 -1.73 -18.48
N CYS A 114 22.73 -2.97 -18.62
CA CYS A 114 21.60 -3.50 -17.89
C CYS A 114 22.06 -4.13 -16.56
N LYS A 115 21.52 -3.62 -15.44
CA LYS A 115 21.86 -4.14 -14.12
C LYS A 115 21.16 -5.47 -13.86
N THR A 116 21.92 -6.54 -13.67
CA THR A 116 21.37 -7.83 -13.27
C THR A 116 20.99 -7.85 -11.79
N VAL A 117 19.75 -8.23 -11.51
CA VAL A 117 19.18 -8.35 -10.16
C VAL A 117 18.71 -9.78 -9.95
N ASN A 118 19.29 -10.46 -8.97
CA ASN A 118 18.89 -11.81 -8.61
C ASN A 118 17.64 -11.76 -7.72
N VAL A 119 16.56 -12.42 -8.15
CA VAL A 119 15.29 -12.53 -7.43
C VAL A 119 15.08 -13.92 -6.83
N LYS A 120 16.15 -14.67 -6.66
CA LYS A 120 16.15 -15.90 -5.86
C LYS A 120 16.24 -15.58 -4.39
N ASN A 121 15.73 -16.52 -3.61
CA ASN A 121 15.66 -16.57 -2.16
C ASN A 121 16.92 -16.08 -1.40
N GLU A 122 18.09 -16.19 -2.00
CA GLU A 122 19.37 -15.90 -1.39
C GLU A 122 19.62 -14.42 -1.08
N THR A 123 18.91 -13.52 -1.81
CA THR A 123 19.06 -12.06 -1.63
C THR A 123 17.96 -11.44 -0.79
N GLY A 124 16.96 -12.24 -0.37
CA GLY A 124 15.75 -11.75 0.27
C GLY A 124 14.75 -11.08 -0.70
N LEU A 125 15.08 -10.96 -1.97
CA LEU A 125 14.19 -10.45 -3.01
C LEU A 125 13.61 -11.62 -3.81
N TYR A 126 12.30 -11.66 -3.96
CA TYR A 126 11.54 -12.72 -4.63
C TYR A 126 10.69 -12.16 -5.74
N ALA A 127 10.52 -12.92 -6.80
CA ALA A 127 9.53 -12.68 -7.83
C ALA A 127 8.39 -13.68 -7.67
N THR A 128 7.17 -13.19 -7.55
CA THR A 128 5.96 -14.01 -7.46
C THR A 128 5.11 -13.77 -8.69
N ALA A 129 4.70 -14.83 -9.37
CA ALA A 129 3.83 -14.71 -10.54
C ALA A 129 2.54 -13.95 -10.21
N ASN A 130 2.18 -13.01 -11.08
CA ASN A 130 0.95 -12.23 -10.96
C ASN A 130 -0.13 -12.84 -11.86
N ALA A 131 -1.36 -12.93 -11.36
CA ALA A 131 -2.49 -13.50 -12.10
C ALA A 131 -2.85 -12.70 -13.38
N ALA A 132 -2.52 -11.42 -13.42
CA ALA A 132 -2.68 -10.55 -14.59
C ALA A 132 -1.53 -10.68 -15.62
N GLY A 133 -0.54 -11.54 -15.34
CA GLY A 133 0.68 -11.71 -16.11
C GLY A 133 1.88 -11.04 -15.46
N GLY A 134 3.10 -11.46 -15.83
CA GLY A 134 4.33 -10.96 -15.22
C GLY A 134 4.54 -11.41 -13.78
N TYR A 135 5.31 -10.62 -13.04
CA TYR A 135 5.71 -10.93 -11.67
C TYR A 135 5.67 -9.69 -10.78
N ASP A 136 5.30 -9.89 -9.52
CA ASP A 136 5.43 -8.88 -8.47
C ASP A 136 6.67 -9.18 -7.63
N LEU A 137 7.54 -8.19 -7.49
CA LEU A 137 8.70 -8.30 -6.63
C LEU A 137 8.27 -8.17 -5.17
N ARG A 138 8.86 -8.99 -4.30
CA ARG A 138 8.64 -8.97 -2.86
C ARG A 138 9.96 -9.05 -2.14
N TYR A 139 10.12 -8.25 -1.10
CA TYR A 139 11.26 -8.35 -0.21
C TYR A 139 10.89 -9.19 1.01
N ASN A 140 11.63 -10.30 1.21
CA ASN A 140 11.54 -11.18 2.36
C ASN A 140 10.09 -11.58 2.76
N PRO A 141 9.31 -12.21 1.86
CA PRO A 141 7.89 -12.49 2.08
C PRO A 141 7.63 -13.47 3.24
N GLY A 142 8.64 -14.15 3.76
CA GLY A 142 8.53 -15.09 4.88
C GLY A 142 8.90 -14.51 6.25
N SER A 143 9.31 -13.27 6.34
CA SER A 143 9.73 -12.66 7.60
C SER A 143 8.57 -12.08 8.40
N GLY A 144 7.79 -12.96 8.96
CA GLY A 144 6.77 -12.58 9.93
C GLY A 144 5.43 -12.22 9.31
N ASN A 145 4.42 -12.95 9.71
CA ASN A 145 3.06 -12.55 9.47
C ASN A 145 2.78 -11.30 10.29
N ARG A 146 2.26 -10.27 9.64
CA ARG A 146 1.67 -9.15 10.35
C ARG A 146 0.39 -9.68 10.96
N ILE A 147 0.27 -9.55 12.27
CA ILE A 147 -0.90 -10.02 13.00
C ILE A 147 -1.64 -8.82 13.55
N TRP A 148 -2.93 -8.76 13.30
CA TRP A 148 -3.84 -7.84 13.94
C TRP A 148 -4.77 -8.64 14.85
N TYR A 149 -4.70 -8.39 16.17
CA TYR A 149 -5.50 -9.14 17.12
C TYR A 149 -6.94 -8.64 17.16
N ASP A 150 -7.91 -9.55 17.15
CA ASP A 150 -9.36 -9.27 17.13
C ASP A 150 -9.94 -8.74 18.46
N ASP A 151 -9.12 -8.60 19.48
CA ASP A 151 -9.57 -8.28 20.83
C ASP A 151 -9.67 -6.78 21.14
N ASP A 152 -9.76 -5.95 20.13
CA ASP A 152 -9.86 -4.49 20.21
C ASP A 152 -8.67 -3.78 20.92
N ARG A 153 -7.74 -4.47 21.53
CA ARG A 153 -6.60 -3.88 22.26
C ARG A 153 -5.77 -2.94 21.39
N GLN A 154 -5.59 -3.32 20.14
CA GLN A 154 -4.78 -2.52 19.20
C GLN A 154 -5.48 -1.24 18.74
N TYR A 155 -6.79 -1.14 18.92
CA TYR A 155 -7.56 0.07 18.62
C TYR A 155 -7.52 1.10 19.75
N LEU A 156 -7.13 0.70 20.95
CA LEU A 156 -7.07 1.55 22.13
C LEU A 156 -5.63 2.00 22.41
N TYR A 157 -5.50 3.19 23.00
CA TYR A 157 -4.24 3.60 23.60
C TYR A 157 -4.19 3.06 25.03
N PRO A 158 -3.13 2.37 25.43
CA PRO A 158 -3.00 1.91 26.80
C PRO A 158 -2.88 3.11 27.75
N VAL A 159 -3.49 2.99 28.92
CA VAL A 159 -3.25 3.94 30.00
C VAL A 159 -1.80 3.74 30.48
N PRO A 160 -0.99 4.80 30.57
CA PRO A 160 0.36 4.68 31.08
C PRO A 160 0.40 4.07 32.49
N ALA A 161 1.28 3.10 32.72
CA ALA A 161 1.38 2.43 34.01
C ALA A 161 1.66 3.41 35.18
N GLN A 162 2.29 4.54 34.89
CA GLN A 162 2.49 5.58 35.91
C GLN A 162 1.17 6.18 36.38
N VAL A 163 0.25 6.46 35.48
CA VAL A 163 -1.08 6.99 35.83
C VAL A 163 -1.83 6.02 36.74
N ILE A 164 -1.74 4.72 36.47
CA ILE A 164 -2.37 3.68 37.29
C ILE A 164 -1.76 3.71 38.71
N ARG A 165 -0.42 3.73 38.83
CA ARG A 165 0.27 3.80 40.12
C ARG A 165 -0.04 5.07 40.88
N ASP A 166 -0.15 6.19 40.19
CA ASP A 166 -0.46 7.46 40.84
C ASP A 166 -1.89 7.46 41.42
N TYR A 167 -2.84 6.85 40.72
CA TYR A 167 -4.20 6.65 41.22
C TYR A 167 -4.26 5.69 42.44
N GLU A 168 -3.54 4.57 42.37
CA GLU A 168 -3.47 3.60 43.46
C GLU A 168 -2.82 4.20 44.72
N SER A 169 -1.88 5.13 44.56
CA SER A 169 -1.22 5.82 45.68
C SER A 169 -1.98 6.97 46.27
N ALA A 170 -2.98 7.48 45.56
CA ALA A 170 -3.81 8.62 45.98
C ALA A 170 -5.11 8.21 46.67
N GLY A 171 -5.49 6.92 46.64
CA GLY A 171 -6.68 6.35 47.26
C GLY A 171 -6.39 5.50 48.44
#